data_a1eed042446dbe74c892f68e4c3c91c7
#
_entry.id   a1eed042446dbe74c892f68e4c3c91c7
#
_cell.length_a   1.000
_cell.length_b   1.000
_cell.length_c   1.000
_cell.angle_alpha   90.00
_cell.angle_beta   90.00
_cell.angle_gamma   90.00
#
_symmetry.space_group_name_H-M   'P 1'
#
loop_
_entity.id
_entity.type
_entity.pdbx_description
1 polymer ?
#
loop_
_entity_poly.entity_id
_entity_poly.type
_entity_poly.pdbx_seq_one_letter_code
_entity_poly.pdbx_strand_id
1 'polypeptide(L)'
;MTLLDAGGFQIGTAHREPVRYPFSPADLVRTIRTLSDGLHFTRLTVGMPGTIRDGVVVYTPHYTRKAGPHTRLDPDMDEAWTGCRLQERLSEIFGVPALVMNDAEVAAAGVVTGVGLEVVLTLGTGLGNAIVDSGVLAPHLEISHAPLRWGLTFDDVIGEAERLRLGDAVWSRRVLKAIESLYPVIRWDRLYIGGGNAALISDSVRQKLGPDVSFIPNAAGMNGGVRAWDLIARRA
;
A
#
# COMPACT_ATOMS: atom_id res chain seq x y z
N MET A 1 -12.11 -6.52 0.14
CA MET A 1 -11.73 -7.73 0.89
C MET A 1 -11.90 -8.94 -0.01
N THR A 2 -11.05 -9.95 0.12
CA THR A 2 -11.13 -11.21 -0.63
C THR A 2 -10.73 -12.37 0.27
N LEU A 3 -11.24 -13.57 0.00
CA LEU A 3 -10.77 -14.81 0.61
C LEU A 3 -9.69 -15.41 -0.28
N LEU A 4 -8.61 -15.89 0.33
CA LEU A 4 -7.50 -16.55 -0.36
C LEU A 4 -7.33 -17.98 0.16
N ASP A 5 -6.95 -18.91 -0.71
CA ASP A 5 -6.49 -20.22 -0.29
C ASP A 5 -5.05 -20.17 0.26
N ALA A 6 -4.52 -21.29 0.71
CA ALA A 6 -3.17 -21.37 1.24
C ALA A 6 -2.06 -21.07 0.20
N GLY A 7 -2.38 -21.17 -1.08
CA GLY A 7 -1.48 -20.79 -2.19
C GLY A 7 -1.54 -19.30 -2.54
N GLY A 8 -2.44 -18.53 -1.91
CA GLY A 8 -2.65 -17.12 -2.21
C GLY A 8 -3.58 -16.87 -3.40
N PHE A 9 -4.29 -17.88 -3.89
CA PHE A 9 -5.26 -17.71 -4.96
C PHE A 9 -6.61 -17.27 -4.40
N GLN A 10 -7.24 -16.35 -5.11
CA GLN A 10 -8.56 -15.83 -4.72
C GLN A 10 -9.64 -16.91 -4.81
N ILE A 11 -10.42 -17.03 -3.74
CA ILE A 11 -11.63 -17.87 -3.66
C ILE A 11 -12.85 -16.95 -3.76
N GLY A 12 -13.71 -17.19 -4.75
CA GLY A 12 -14.92 -16.40 -4.95
C GLY A 12 -14.66 -14.98 -5.44
N THR A 13 -15.59 -14.07 -5.13
CA THR A 13 -15.53 -12.66 -5.56
C THR A 13 -14.94 -11.77 -4.49
N ALA A 14 -14.20 -10.72 -4.90
CA ALA A 14 -13.77 -9.69 -3.98
C ALA A 14 -14.93 -8.76 -3.61
N HIS A 15 -15.12 -8.53 -2.32
CA HIS A 15 -16.10 -7.60 -1.79
C HIS A 15 -15.49 -6.22 -1.61
N ARG A 16 -16.26 -5.16 -1.89
CA ARG A 16 -15.83 -3.77 -1.77
C ARG A 16 -16.88 -2.96 -1.04
N GLU A 17 -16.43 -2.12 -0.14
CA GLU A 17 -17.24 -1.13 0.55
C GLU A 17 -16.53 0.23 0.46
N PRO A 18 -17.20 1.29 0.04
CA PRO A 18 -16.60 2.61 -0.01
C PRO A 18 -16.34 3.14 1.40
N VAL A 19 -15.17 3.73 1.60
CA VAL A 19 -14.84 4.40 2.86
C VAL A 19 -15.67 5.68 2.99
N ARG A 20 -16.36 5.84 4.11
CA ARG A 20 -17.11 7.04 4.46
C ARG A 20 -16.38 7.79 5.55
N TYR A 21 -16.04 9.04 5.32
CA TYR A 21 -15.34 9.88 6.27
C TYR A 21 -16.30 10.64 7.18
N PRO A 22 -15.92 10.92 8.44
CA PRO A 22 -14.70 10.45 9.11
C PRO A 22 -14.70 8.93 9.28
N PHE A 23 -13.51 8.30 9.30
CA PHE A 23 -13.37 6.84 9.34
C PHE A 23 -12.47 6.42 10.51
N SER A 24 -13.09 5.92 11.57
CA SER A 24 -12.42 5.52 12.80
C SER A 24 -11.93 4.07 12.78
N PRO A 25 -11.05 3.67 13.72
CA PRO A 25 -10.69 2.24 13.91
C PRO A 25 -11.92 1.33 14.14
N ALA A 26 -12.97 1.85 14.79
CA ALA A 26 -14.21 1.12 15.00
C ALA A 26 -14.99 0.92 13.70
N ASP A 27 -14.96 1.90 12.79
CA ASP A 27 -15.56 1.80 11.45
C ASP A 27 -14.84 0.76 10.60
N LEU A 28 -13.51 0.71 10.66
CA LEU A 28 -12.73 -0.32 9.97
C LEU A 28 -13.11 -1.72 10.46
N VAL A 29 -13.18 -1.93 11.77
CA VAL A 29 -13.61 -3.22 12.36
C VAL A 29 -15.00 -3.60 11.89
N ARG A 30 -15.94 -2.65 11.91
CA ARG A 30 -17.33 -2.88 11.44
C ARG A 30 -17.35 -3.24 9.97
N THR A 31 -16.57 -2.53 9.14
CA THR A 31 -16.45 -2.80 7.71
C THR A 31 -15.89 -4.20 7.46
N ILE A 32 -14.82 -4.60 8.17
CA ILE A 32 -14.25 -5.94 8.03
C ILE A 32 -15.31 -6.99 8.43
N ARG A 33 -16.03 -6.80 9.53
CA ARG A 33 -17.11 -7.72 9.94
C ARG A 33 -18.16 -7.88 8.85
N THR A 34 -18.66 -6.78 8.31
CA THR A 34 -19.65 -6.81 7.24
C THR A 34 -19.15 -7.54 6.00
N LEU A 35 -17.90 -7.26 5.60
CA LEU A 35 -17.30 -7.88 4.41
C LEU A 35 -16.91 -9.35 4.61
N SER A 36 -16.77 -9.80 5.87
CA SER A 36 -16.40 -11.18 6.22
C SER A 36 -17.60 -12.02 6.65
N ASP A 37 -18.81 -11.47 6.61
CA ASP A 37 -20.01 -12.22 7.01
C ASP A 37 -20.19 -13.48 6.16
N GLY A 38 -20.40 -14.62 6.83
CA GLY A 38 -20.49 -15.93 6.20
C GLY A 38 -19.17 -16.51 5.66
N LEU A 39 -18.02 -15.82 5.81
CA LEU A 39 -16.72 -16.34 5.41
C LEU A 39 -16.03 -17.07 6.57
N HIS A 40 -15.42 -18.21 6.24
CA HIS A 40 -14.56 -18.95 7.18
C HIS A 40 -13.10 -18.74 6.80
N PHE A 41 -12.30 -18.23 7.73
CA PHE A 41 -10.86 -17.98 7.53
C PHE A 41 -10.09 -18.25 8.83
N THR A 42 -8.82 -18.62 8.68
CA THR A 42 -7.94 -18.96 9.80
C THR A 42 -6.90 -17.87 10.11
N ARG A 43 -6.77 -16.87 9.23
CA ARG A 43 -5.88 -15.73 9.36
C ARG A 43 -6.50 -14.51 8.69
N LEU A 44 -6.17 -13.32 9.18
CA LEU A 44 -6.63 -12.05 8.62
C LEU A 44 -5.40 -11.18 8.27
N THR A 45 -5.27 -10.76 7.02
CA THR A 45 -4.27 -9.77 6.60
C THR A 45 -4.97 -8.47 6.22
N VAL A 46 -4.53 -7.36 6.78
CA VAL A 46 -5.05 -6.01 6.50
C VAL A 46 -3.94 -5.11 6.02
N GLY A 47 -4.03 -4.68 4.76
CA GLY A 47 -3.21 -3.61 4.21
C GLY A 47 -3.83 -2.26 4.50
N MET A 48 -3.07 -1.35 5.10
CA MET A 48 -3.52 0.00 5.44
C MET A 48 -2.65 1.07 4.81
N PRO A 49 -3.22 2.21 4.42
CA PRO A 49 -2.42 3.36 4.02
C PRO A 49 -1.69 3.96 5.23
N GLY A 50 -0.40 4.28 5.07
CA GLY A 50 0.42 4.94 6.07
C GLY A 50 1.44 4.04 6.76
N THR A 51 2.03 4.53 7.84
CA THR A 51 3.11 3.86 8.55
C THR A 51 2.57 2.94 9.64
N ILE A 52 2.79 1.64 9.47
CA ILE A 52 2.44 0.61 10.45
C ILE A 52 3.75 0.00 10.98
N ARG A 53 3.86 -0.17 12.29
CA ARG A 53 4.99 -0.84 12.95
C ARG A 53 4.49 -1.88 13.92
N ASP A 54 4.84 -3.13 13.69
CA ASP A 54 4.45 -4.26 14.54
C ASP A 54 2.94 -4.30 14.84
N GLY A 55 2.14 -4.03 13.79
CA GLY A 55 0.68 -4.00 13.88
C GLY A 55 0.07 -2.78 14.57
N VAL A 56 0.91 -1.80 14.97
CA VAL A 56 0.49 -0.52 15.55
C VAL A 56 0.46 0.56 14.47
N VAL A 57 -0.63 1.30 14.40
CA VAL A 57 -0.76 2.44 13.49
C VAL A 57 0.05 3.62 14.05
N VAL A 58 1.18 3.92 13.41
CA VAL A 58 2.00 5.09 13.77
C VAL A 58 1.42 6.36 13.14
N TYR A 59 1.01 6.25 11.89
CA TYR A 59 0.44 7.35 11.13
C TYR A 59 -0.42 6.81 9.97
N THR A 60 -1.55 7.45 9.68
CA THR A 60 -2.35 7.16 8.50
C THR A 60 -2.84 8.47 7.85
N PRO A 61 -2.32 8.84 6.67
CA PRO A 61 -2.60 10.16 6.07
C PRO A 61 -4.04 10.32 5.60
N HIS A 62 -4.74 9.22 5.33
CA HIS A 62 -6.09 9.25 4.77
C HIS A 62 -7.17 9.27 5.86
N TYR A 63 -7.05 8.38 6.86
CA TYR A 63 -8.12 8.19 7.84
C TYR A 63 -8.17 9.24 8.93
N THR A 64 -7.10 10.02 9.08
CA THR A 64 -7.03 11.16 9.99
C THR A 64 -7.60 12.45 9.41
N ARG A 65 -8.29 12.39 8.26
CA ARG A 65 -8.83 13.54 7.55
C ARG A 65 -10.35 13.61 7.62
N LYS A 66 -10.90 14.84 7.66
CA LYS A 66 -12.35 15.09 7.82
C LYS A 66 -13.19 14.51 6.69
N ALA A 67 -12.71 14.61 5.46
CA ALA A 67 -13.44 14.17 4.27
C ALA A 67 -12.55 13.40 3.27
N GLY A 68 -11.53 12.72 3.78
CA GLY A 68 -10.58 11.94 2.97
C GLY A 68 -9.32 12.70 2.57
N PRO A 69 -8.52 12.11 1.68
CA PRO A 69 -7.20 12.63 1.29
C PRO A 69 -7.23 14.11 0.91
N HIS A 70 -6.15 14.83 1.22
CA HIS A 70 -5.97 16.28 0.93
C HIS A 70 -6.95 17.24 1.61
N THR A 71 -7.78 16.77 2.54
CA THR A 71 -8.65 17.64 3.36
C THR A 71 -7.99 17.97 4.71
N ARG A 72 -8.65 18.78 5.53
CA ARG A 72 -8.12 19.18 6.84
C ARG A 72 -8.00 17.96 7.77
N LEU A 73 -6.97 18.01 8.62
CA LEU A 73 -6.81 17.05 9.72
C LEU A 73 -8.05 17.09 10.63
N ASP A 74 -8.49 15.92 11.06
CA ASP A 74 -9.48 15.74 12.11
C ASP A 74 -8.74 15.29 13.38
N PRO A 75 -8.65 16.15 14.42
CA PRO A 75 -7.90 15.83 15.63
C PRO A 75 -8.42 14.57 16.36
N ASP A 76 -9.74 14.35 16.36
CA ASP A 76 -10.35 13.21 17.03
C ASP A 76 -9.96 11.90 16.30
N MET A 77 -9.90 11.94 14.98
CA MET A 77 -9.43 10.80 14.17
C MET A 77 -7.93 10.58 14.30
N ASP A 78 -7.15 11.65 14.38
CA ASP A 78 -5.70 11.56 14.60
C ASP A 78 -5.39 10.89 15.95
N GLU A 79 -6.07 11.31 17.02
CA GLU A 79 -5.97 10.69 18.34
C GLU A 79 -6.43 9.21 18.33
N ALA A 80 -7.54 8.91 17.63
CA ALA A 80 -8.09 7.57 17.58
C ALA A 80 -7.20 6.57 16.80
N TRP A 81 -6.50 7.04 15.78
CA TRP A 81 -5.64 6.20 14.94
C TRP A 81 -4.21 6.10 15.43
N THR A 82 -3.62 7.20 15.92
CA THR A 82 -2.22 7.24 16.34
C THR A 82 -2.00 6.36 17.57
N GLY A 83 -1.10 5.39 17.47
CA GLY A 83 -0.82 4.42 18.52
C GLY A 83 -1.86 3.30 18.63
N CYS A 84 -2.87 3.24 17.74
CA CYS A 84 -3.86 2.16 17.75
C CYS A 84 -3.18 0.80 17.50
N ARG A 85 -3.27 -0.13 18.47
CA ARG A 85 -2.77 -1.52 18.39
C ARG A 85 -3.73 -2.37 17.56
N LEU A 86 -3.85 -2.00 16.28
CA LEU A 86 -4.89 -2.52 15.42
C LEU A 86 -4.80 -4.03 15.20
N GLN A 87 -3.59 -4.58 15.07
CA GLN A 87 -3.39 -6.01 14.87
C GLN A 87 -3.89 -6.85 16.05
N GLU A 88 -3.57 -6.46 17.28
CA GLU A 88 -4.05 -7.13 18.48
C GLU A 88 -5.58 -7.06 18.56
N ARG A 89 -6.10 -5.85 18.39
CA ARG A 89 -7.55 -5.61 18.42
C ARG A 89 -8.30 -6.47 17.39
N LEU A 90 -7.77 -6.59 16.17
CA LEU A 90 -8.38 -7.44 15.15
C LEU A 90 -8.27 -8.93 15.51
N SER A 91 -7.14 -9.36 16.04
CA SER A 91 -6.95 -10.75 16.46
C SER A 91 -7.95 -11.15 17.56
N GLU A 92 -8.14 -10.27 18.54
CA GLU A 92 -9.13 -10.48 19.62
C GLU A 92 -10.57 -10.53 19.10
N ILE A 93 -10.93 -9.58 18.25
CA ILE A 93 -12.31 -9.44 17.74
C ILE A 93 -12.71 -10.57 16.81
N PHE A 94 -11.80 -11.06 15.97
CA PHE A 94 -12.09 -12.10 14.99
C PHE A 94 -11.70 -13.50 15.45
N GLY A 95 -11.00 -13.64 16.59
CA GLY A 95 -10.59 -14.93 17.15
C GLY A 95 -9.57 -15.69 16.29
N VAL A 96 -8.89 -15.00 15.39
CA VAL A 96 -7.84 -15.56 14.52
C VAL A 96 -6.62 -14.64 14.51
N PRO A 97 -5.42 -15.17 14.23
CA PRO A 97 -4.25 -14.30 14.05
C PRO A 97 -4.49 -13.25 12.96
N ALA A 98 -4.25 -11.98 13.28
CA ALA A 98 -4.29 -10.88 12.33
C ALA A 98 -2.86 -10.38 12.04
N LEU A 99 -2.64 -9.90 10.82
CA LEU A 99 -1.44 -9.19 10.39
C LEU A 99 -1.89 -7.84 9.80
N VAL A 100 -1.36 -6.75 10.35
CA VAL A 100 -1.61 -5.39 9.86
C VAL A 100 -0.31 -4.77 9.43
N MET A 101 -0.25 -4.32 8.17
CA MET A 101 0.92 -3.70 7.57
C MET A 101 0.51 -2.67 6.52
N ASN A 102 1.46 -1.97 5.92
CA ASN A 102 1.16 -1.03 4.85
C ASN A 102 0.61 -1.77 3.61
N ASP A 103 -0.28 -1.16 2.85
CA ASP A 103 -0.91 -1.75 1.67
C ASP A 103 0.08 -2.05 0.53
N ALA A 104 1.09 -1.21 0.34
CA ALA A 104 2.17 -1.48 -0.63
C ALA A 104 3.08 -2.63 -0.16
N GLU A 105 3.23 -2.85 1.15
CA GLU A 105 3.96 -4.00 1.68
C GLU A 105 3.20 -5.32 1.43
N VAL A 106 1.87 -5.30 1.57
CA VAL A 106 1.03 -6.45 1.16
C VAL A 106 1.17 -6.72 -0.33
N ALA A 107 1.16 -5.67 -1.16
CA ALA A 107 1.37 -5.81 -2.60
C ALA A 107 2.76 -6.39 -2.92
N ALA A 108 3.80 -5.93 -2.21
CA ALA A 108 5.16 -6.45 -2.36
C ALA A 108 5.24 -7.94 -2.06
N ALA A 109 4.62 -8.41 -0.98
CA ALA A 109 4.59 -9.82 -0.63
C ALA A 109 4.05 -10.71 -1.76
N GLY A 110 3.15 -10.18 -2.58
CA GLY A 110 2.59 -10.89 -3.74
C GLY A 110 3.55 -11.08 -4.91
N VAL A 111 4.61 -10.26 -5.03
CA VAL A 111 5.40 -10.16 -6.27
C VAL A 111 6.90 -10.33 -6.09
N VAL A 112 7.46 -9.99 -4.93
CA VAL A 112 8.91 -10.08 -4.71
C VAL A 112 9.41 -11.52 -4.80
N THR A 113 10.62 -11.66 -5.32
CA THR A 113 11.29 -12.97 -5.48
C THR A 113 12.19 -13.30 -4.29
N GLY A 114 12.58 -12.31 -3.51
CA GLY A 114 13.51 -12.45 -2.38
C GLY A 114 14.97 -12.48 -2.81
N VAL A 115 15.30 -11.94 -3.99
CA VAL A 115 16.67 -11.91 -4.52
C VAL A 115 17.10 -10.46 -4.76
N GLY A 116 18.17 -10.05 -4.06
CA GLY A 116 18.70 -8.69 -4.13
C GLY A 116 17.76 -7.66 -3.51
N LEU A 117 17.97 -6.40 -3.85
CA LEU A 117 17.16 -5.27 -3.38
C LEU A 117 15.97 -5.04 -4.32
N GLU A 118 14.80 -5.36 -3.87
CA GLU A 118 13.54 -5.27 -4.61
C GLU A 118 12.70 -4.11 -4.06
N VAL A 119 12.22 -3.25 -4.94
CA VAL A 119 11.34 -2.12 -4.58
C VAL A 119 9.99 -2.29 -5.26
N VAL A 120 8.93 -2.07 -4.52
CA VAL A 120 7.58 -1.97 -5.06
C VAL A 120 7.09 -0.55 -4.90
N LEU A 121 6.64 0.06 -5.98
CA LEU A 121 5.96 1.35 -5.98
C LEU A 121 4.50 1.14 -6.43
N THR A 122 3.56 1.65 -5.67
CA THR A 122 2.15 1.63 -6.05
C THR A 122 1.66 3.03 -6.37
N LEU A 123 1.07 3.21 -7.55
CA LEU A 123 0.54 4.46 -8.04
C LEU A 123 -0.99 4.45 -7.93
N GLY A 124 -1.53 5.32 -7.09
CA GLY A 124 -2.94 5.44 -6.82
C GLY A 124 -3.30 6.86 -6.41
N THR A 125 -4.02 7.04 -5.32
CA THR A 125 -4.30 8.35 -4.71
C THR A 125 -3.00 9.12 -4.46
N GLY A 126 -1.97 8.40 -3.98
CA GLY A 126 -0.59 8.85 -3.81
C GLY A 126 0.40 7.79 -4.27
N LEU A 127 1.63 7.89 -3.79
CA LEU A 127 2.71 6.95 -3.99
C LEU A 127 2.83 6.02 -2.78
N GLY A 128 2.49 4.74 -2.91
CA GLY A 128 2.86 3.74 -1.92
C GLY A 128 4.22 3.10 -2.26
N ASN A 129 4.92 2.60 -1.25
CA ASN A 129 6.19 1.91 -1.46
C ASN A 129 6.43 0.78 -0.46
N ALA A 130 7.19 -0.21 -0.90
CA ALA A 130 7.80 -1.22 -0.04
C ALA A 130 9.21 -1.54 -0.55
N ILE A 131 10.11 -1.84 0.38
CA ILE A 131 11.50 -2.21 0.10
C ILE A 131 11.76 -3.56 0.73
N VAL A 132 12.29 -4.50 -0.05
CA VAL A 132 12.63 -5.86 0.40
C VAL A 132 14.05 -6.14 -0.02
N ASP A 133 14.92 -6.42 0.95
CA ASP A 133 16.32 -6.80 0.70
C ASP A 133 16.52 -8.28 0.98
N SER A 134 16.90 -9.02 -0.05
CA SER A 134 17.18 -10.47 0.06
C SER A 134 16.05 -11.24 0.75
N GLY A 135 14.81 -10.88 0.46
CA GLY A 135 13.60 -11.48 1.01
C GLY A 135 13.21 -10.99 2.41
N VAL A 136 13.90 -10.00 2.96
CA VAL A 136 13.57 -9.36 4.25
C VAL A 136 12.93 -8.01 4.02
N LEU A 137 11.74 -7.80 4.59
CA LEU A 137 11.04 -6.51 4.49
C LEU A 137 11.78 -5.45 5.31
N ALA A 138 12.19 -4.36 4.66
CA ALA A 138 12.76 -3.20 5.33
C ALA A 138 11.71 -2.45 6.17
N PRO A 139 12.11 -1.66 7.17
CA PRO A 139 11.19 -0.76 7.85
C PRO A 139 10.48 0.18 6.86
N HIS A 140 9.17 0.32 7.00
CA HIS A 140 8.40 1.20 6.13
C HIS A 140 8.83 2.66 6.26
N LEU A 141 9.09 3.28 5.11
CA LEU A 141 9.35 4.70 4.96
C LEU A 141 8.23 5.31 4.12
N GLU A 142 7.61 6.38 4.63
CA GLU A 142 6.56 7.10 3.89
C GLU A 142 7.20 8.03 2.85
N ILE A 143 7.76 7.44 1.77
CA ILE A 143 8.46 8.17 0.71
C ILE A 143 7.53 9.18 0.01
N SER A 144 6.23 8.91 -0.01
CA SER A 144 5.22 9.78 -0.58
C SER A 144 5.31 11.22 -0.06
N HIS A 145 5.70 11.38 1.21
CA HIS A 145 5.83 12.67 1.88
C HIS A 145 7.21 13.30 1.77
N ALA A 146 8.19 12.60 1.19
CA ALA A 146 9.50 13.19 0.96
C ALA A 146 9.41 14.32 -0.08
N PRO A 147 10.23 15.38 0.04
CA PRO A 147 10.27 16.45 -0.95
C PRO A 147 10.86 15.94 -2.26
N LEU A 148 10.16 16.18 -3.36
CA LEU A 148 10.62 15.83 -4.71
C LEU A 148 11.08 17.07 -5.48
N ARG A 149 10.31 18.15 -5.46
CA ARG A 149 10.60 19.36 -6.25
C ARG A 149 9.99 20.61 -5.61
N TRP A 150 10.81 21.64 -5.38
CA TRP A 150 10.35 22.96 -4.88
C TRP A 150 9.52 22.89 -3.60
N GLY A 151 9.82 21.96 -2.71
CA GLY A 151 9.07 21.73 -1.48
C GLY A 151 7.79 20.92 -1.65
N LEU A 152 7.44 20.53 -2.89
CA LEU A 152 6.34 19.61 -3.17
C LEU A 152 6.80 18.17 -2.92
N THR A 153 5.92 17.38 -2.35
CA THR A 153 6.15 15.96 -2.06
C THR A 153 5.97 15.09 -3.31
N PHE A 154 6.33 13.80 -3.21
CA PHE A 154 6.00 12.85 -4.28
C PHE A 154 4.50 12.82 -4.55
N ASP A 155 3.66 12.79 -3.51
CA ASP A 155 2.19 12.82 -3.66
C ASP A 155 1.69 14.06 -4.39
N ASP A 156 2.24 15.25 -4.07
CA ASP A 156 1.87 16.48 -4.74
C ASP A 156 2.25 16.49 -6.23
N VAL A 157 3.25 15.71 -6.64
CA VAL A 157 3.79 15.75 -8.02
C VAL A 157 3.24 14.63 -8.89
N ILE A 158 3.01 13.43 -8.32
CA ILE A 158 2.59 12.24 -9.07
C ILE A 158 1.32 11.55 -8.53
N GLY A 159 0.67 12.08 -7.50
CA GLY A 159 -0.60 11.55 -7.01
C GLY A 159 -1.76 11.74 -8.02
N GLU A 160 -2.89 11.12 -7.73
CA GLU A 160 -4.08 11.10 -8.58
C GLU A 160 -4.60 12.50 -8.93
N ALA A 161 -4.64 13.42 -7.96
CA ALA A 161 -5.12 14.78 -8.19
C ALA A 161 -4.30 15.48 -9.30
N GLU A 162 -2.98 15.29 -9.27
CA GLU A 162 -2.08 15.87 -10.27
C GLU A 162 -2.16 15.15 -11.61
N ARG A 163 -2.39 13.84 -11.63
CA ARG A 163 -2.68 13.09 -12.84
C ARG A 163 -3.93 13.62 -13.55
N LEU A 164 -5.01 13.81 -12.82
CA LEU A 164 -6.27 14.34 -13.37
C LEU A 164 -6.10 15.76 -13.90
N ARG A 165 -5.29 16.59 -13.23
CA ARG A 165 -5.01 17.97 -13.67
C ARG A 165 -4.17 18.03 -14.94
N LEU A 166 -3.19 17.13 -15.12
CA LEU A 166 -2.19 17.17 -16.19
C LEU A 166 -2.54 16.30 -17.40
N GLY A 167 -3.37 15.28 -17.20
CA GLY A 167 -3.57 14.19 -18.13
C GLY A 167 -2.42 13.17 -18.12
N ASP A 168 -2.72 11.95 -18.53
CA ASP A 168 -1.85 10.77 -18.37
C ASP A 168 -0.47 10.93 -19.04
N ALA A 169 -0.41 11.59 -20.20
CA ALA A 169 0.87 11.75 -20.93
C ALA A 169 1.87 12.66 -20.22
N VAL A 170 1.41 13.77 -19.63
CA VAL A 170 2.29 14.67 -18.86
C VAL A 170 2.63 14.06 -17.52
N TRP A 171 1.64 13.49 -16.84
CA TRP A 171 1.81 12.77 -15.59
C TRP A 171 2.81 11.61 -15.72
N SER A 172 2.72 10.79 -16.75
CA SER A 172 3.68 9.69 -16.98
C SER A 172 5.14 10.17 -17.02
N ARG A 173 5.41 11.34 -17.64
CA ARG A 173 6.77 11.92 -17.64
C ARG A 173 7.22 12.35 -16.25
N ARG A 174 6.30 12.79 -15.39
CA ARG A 174 6.61 13.11 -13.98
C ARG A 174 6.89 11.86 -13.18
N VAL A 175 6.14 10.79 -13.38
CA VAL A 175 6.40 9.48 -12.77
C VAL A 175 7.80 8.99 -13.15
N LEU A 176 8.18 9.08 -14.42
CA LEU A 176 9.55 8.75 -14.84
C LEU A 176 10.61 9.55 -14.06
N LYS A 177 10.42 10.88 -13.93
CA LYS A 177 11.34 11.73 -13.18
C LYS A 177 11.39 11.40 -11.69
N ALA A 178 10.26 11.05 -11.10
CA ALA A 178 10.20 10.60 -9.72
C ALA A 178 10.99 9.29 -9.52
N ILE A 179 10.82 8.32 -10.41
CA ILE A 179 11.57 7.05 -10.38
C ILE A 179 13.07 7.31 -10.59
N GLU A 180 13.45 8.13 -11.58
CA GLU A 180 14.84 8.53 -11.82
C GLU A 180 15.48 9.22 -10.61
N SER A 181 14.71 9.95 -9.80
CA SER A 181 15.21 10.59 -8.58
C SER A 181 15.38 9.62 -7.40
N LEU A 182 14.59 8.55 -7.34
CA LEU A 182 14.69 7.53 -6.30
C LEU A 182 15.84 6.54 -6.56
N TYR A 183 16.13 6.23 -7.82
CA TYR A 183 17.14 5.24 -8.16
C TYR A 183 18.53 5.51 -7.56
N PRO A 184 19.12 6.71 -7.63
CA PRO A 184 20.42 6.98 -7.02
C PRO A 184 20.42 6.87 -5.49
N VAL A 185 19.27 6.97 -4.85
CA VAL A 185 19.09 6.87 -3.39
C VAL A 185 18.98 5.43 -2.94
N ILE A 186 18.18 4.63 -3.65
CA ILE A 186 17.84 3.26 -3.23
C ILE A 186 18.74 2.22 -3.92
N ARG A 187 19.03 2.38 -5.22
CA ARG A 187 19.85 1.45 -6.02
C ARG A 187 19.32 0.02 -6.06
N TRP A 188 18.01 -0.10 -6.35
CA TRP A 188 17.36 -1.42 -6.48
C TRP A 188 17.93 -2.27 -7.61
N ASP A 189 17.88 -3.58 -7.41
CA ASP A 189 18.13 -4.57 -8.46
C ASP A 189 16.86 -4.82 -9.30
N ARG A 190 15.68 -4.67 -8.68
CA ARG A 190 14.37 -4.79 -9.35
C ARG A 190 13.39 -3.76 -8.82
N LEU A 191 12.62 -3.19 -9.74
CA LEU A 191 11.52 -2.29 -9.44
C LEU A 191 10.21 -2.87 -9.97
N TYR A 192 9.20 -2.97 -9.10
CA TYR A 192 7.84 -3.32 -9.47
C TYR A 192 6.95 -2.07 -9.39
N ILE A 193 6.17 -1.81 -10.44
CA ILE A 193 5.23 -0.69 -10.49
C ILE A 193 3.82 -1.24 -10.58
N GLY A 194 3.01 -0.95 -9.56
CA GLY A 194 1.63 -1.37 -9.42
C GLY A 194 0.68 -0.23 -9.05
N GLY A 195 -0.48 -0.61 -8.53
CA GLY A 195 -1.55 0.32 -8.19
C GLY A 195 -2.48 0.64 -9.36
N GLY A 196 -3.61 1.28 -9.07
CA GLY A 196 -4.67 1.53 -10.05
C GLY A 196 -4.23 2.36 -11.25
N ASN A 197 -3.26 3.26 -11.06
CA ASN A 197 -2.78 4.18 -12.10
C ASN A 197 -1.57 3.65 -12.88
N ALA A 198 -0.98 2.53 -12.49
CA ALA A 198 0.17 1.96 -13.18
C ALA A 198 -0.13 1.63 -14.66
N ALA A 199 -1.35 1.20 -14.96
CA ALA A 199 -1.80 0.91 -16.32
C ALA A 199 -1.86 2.16 -17.23
N LEU A 200 -1.95 3.36 -16.64
CA LEU A 200 -2.08 4.64 -17.34
C LEU A 200 -0.73 5.27 -17.71
N ILE A 201 0.39 4.66 -17.30
CA ILE A 201 1.72 5.08 -17.73
C ILE A 201 1.85 4.83 -19.22
N SER A 202 2.21 5.89 -19.97
CA SER A 202 2.34 5.83 -21.44
C SER A 202 3.43 4.85 -21.88
N ASP A 203 3.25 4.22 -23.04
CA ASP A 203 4.21 3.25 -23.60
C ASP A 203 5.60 3.87 -23.80
N SER A 204 5.66 5.14 -24.20
CA SER A 204 6.92 5.86 -24.37
C SER A 204 7.71 6.02 -23.05
N VAL A 205 7.01 6.09 -21.92
CA VAL A 205 7.65 6.11 -20.59
C VAL A 205 8.01 4.69 -20.15
N ARG A 206 7.13 3.71 -20.37
CA ARG A 206 7.42 2.29 -20.05
C ARG A 206 8.72 1.82 -20.72
N GLN A 207 8.92 2.17 -21.98
CA GLN A 207 10.14 1.82 -22.73
C GLN A 207 11.42 2.45 -22.15
N LYS A 208 11.32 3.59 -21.46
CA LYS A 208 12.45 4.29 -20.85
C LYS A 208 12.86 3.76 -19.48
N LEU A 209 11.96 3.03 -18.81
CA LEU A 209 12.20 2.55 -17.45
C LEU A 209 13.20 1.39 -17.37
N GLY A 210 13.53 0.77 -18.50
CA GLY A 210 14.55 -0.28 -18.56
C GLY A 210 14.04 -1.68 -18.19
N PRO A 211 14.90 -2.70 -18.32
CA PRO A 211 14.54 -4.10 -18.17
C PRO A 211 14.32 -4.54 -16.71
N ASP A 212 14.89 -3.81 -15.76
CA ASP A 212 14.77 -4.14 -14.32
C ASP A 212 13.45 -3.66 -13.71
N VAL A 213 12.56 -3.07 -14.54
CA VAL A 213 11.24 -2.58 -14.14
C VAL A 213 10.14 -3.48 -14.65
N SER A 214 9.32 -3.97 -13.74
CA SER A 214 8.16 -4.82 -14.03
C SER A 214 6.86 -4.15 -13.62
N PHE A 215 5.86 -4.19 -14.50
CA PHE A 215 4.51 -3.71 -14.17
C PHE A 215 3.69 -4.86 -13.60
N ILE A 216 3.10 -4.65 -12.44
CA ILE A 216 2.32 -5.67 -11.74
C ILE A 216 0.82 -5.32 -11.76
N PRO A 217 -0.06 -6.31 -11.87
CA PRO A 217 -1.50 -6.07 -11.86
C PRO A 217 -1.95 -5.57 -10.47
N ASN A 218 -3.02 -4.79 -10.45
CA ASN A 218 -3.59 -4.27 -9.19
C ASN A 218 -4.04 -5.39 -8.23
N ALA A 219 -4.36 -6.56 -8.77
CA ALA A 219 -4.70 -7.74 -7.98
C ALA A 219 -3.53 -8.28 -7.13
N ALA A 220 -2.29 -7.96 -7.46
CA ALA A 220 -1.11 -8.37 -6.67
C ALA A 220 -1.23 -7.93 -5.20
N GLY A 221 -1.81 -6.74 -4.95
CA GLY A 221 -2.07 -6.25 -3.60
C GLY A 221 -3.01 -7.14 -2.78
N MET A 222 -3.95 -7.83 -3.43
CA MET A 222 -4.84 -8.76 -2.73
C MET A 222 -4.17 -10.13 -2.52
N ASN A 223 -3.48 -10.64 -3.54
CA ASN A 223 -2.87 -11.98 -3.50
C ASN A 223 -1.66 -12.05 -2.55
N GLY A 224 -1.06 -10.91 -2.22
CA GLY A 224 0.04 -10.82 -1.24
C GLY A 224 -0.36 -11.19 0.20
N GLY A 225 -1.66 -11.20 0.52
CA GLY A 225 -2.15 -11.38 1.89
C GLY A 225 -1.70 -12.68 2.57
N VAL A 226 -1.46 -13.76 1.84
CA VAL A 226 -0.92 -15.03 2.38
C VAL A 226 0.59 -14.94 2.56
N ARG A 227 1.32 -14.53 1.52
CA ARG A 227 2.79 -14.44 1.53
C ARG A 227 3.35 -13.37 2.47
N ALA A 228 2.52 -12.40 2.85
CA ALA A 228 2.87 -11.37 3.83
C ALA A 228 3.30 -11.98 5.18
N TRP A 229 2.71 -13.10 5.58
CA TRP A 229 3.09 -13.81 6.80
C TRP A 229 4.52 -14.37 6.74
N ASP A 230 4.92 -14.92 5.60
CA ASP A 230 6.27 -15.44 5.40
C ASP A 230 7.28 -14.29 5.33
N LEU A 231 6.89 -13.17 4.70
CA LEU A 231 7.74 -11.99 4.58
C LEU A 231 8.05 -11.35 5.95
N ILE A 232 7.05 -11.29 6.85
CA ILE A 232 7.23 -10.78 8.21
C ILE A 232 8.01 -11.77 9.09
N ALA A 233 7.78 -13.08 8.93
CA ALA A 233 8.49 -14.08 9.71
C ALA A 233 10.02 -14.06 9.48
N ARG A 234 10.49 -13.59 8.33
CA ARG A 234 11.91 -13.44 8.01
C ARG A 234 12.54 -12.19 8.62
N ARG A 235 11.73 -11.25 9.13
CA ARG A 235 12.19 -10.04 9.80
C ARG A 235 12.55 -10.26 11.27
N ALA A 236 11.99 -11.31 11.90
CA ALA A 236 12.24 -11.70 13.29
C ALA A 236 13.52 -12.52 13.43
#